data_c3526c0ced78bad1f87ec8c03de9e90c
#
_entry.id   c3526c0ced78bad1f87ec8c03de9e90c
#
_cell.length_a   1.000
_cell.length_b   1.000
_cell.length_c   1.000
_cell.angle_alpha   90.00
_cell.angle_beta   90.00
_cell.angle_gamma   90.00
#
_symmetry.space_group_name_H-M   'P 1'
#
loop_
_entity.id
_entity.type
_entity.pdbx_description
1 polymer ?
#
loop_
_entity_poly.entity_id
_entity_poly.type
_entity_poly.pdbx_seq_one_letter_code
_entity_poly.pdbx_strand_id
1 'polypeptide(L)'
;MNNILSWTDLEKLKAEDIDRVNGITNSYSSLRLFNNHEKDANLILYRDRHAWCPYCQKVWLWLEFKEIPYKIKKINMFCYGEKENWYLNKVRSGKLPAIEINGHLVTESDEILRFLEKEFGLLGSSILSEKLIELRKLERDIFSAWCNWLCRKEFLKTERSIKKNNLRLALHKLDELLKVSETGFLDPIQKCSINSQPGTGDIIFIPYLERMNASLCYYKGFNLRKEFTNINNWLTLLEDNSVYRGTQGDFHTHSHDLPPQMGGCFKEINDEQILFSKLIDNGHGLGKLEINNHDDLVYFSKFALTRIIKHKKNIINTNPCENNTFEESLRSALTYMLTGKTNEIQGFGAVGLRYLRDRISVPRDMPLISARLLRQSLEKVASSSKPKEIYPLNKKHRFDQDPKKFKL
;
A
#
# COMPACT_ATOMS: atom_id res chain seq x y z
N MET A 1 36.87 -9.67 12.21
CA MET A 1 36.86 -8.56 11.22
C MET A 1 35.41 -8.15 11.00
N ASN A 2 35.08 -6.86 11.18
CA ASN A 2 33.73 -6.37 10.94
C ASN A 2 33.38 -6.48 9.45
N ASN A 3 32.50 -7.41 9.12
CA ASN A 3 32.04 -7.64 7.74
C ASN A 3 30.92 -6.68 7.32
N ILE A 4 30.77 -5.50 7.96
CA ILE A 4 29.76 -4.51 7.62
C ILE A 4 30.25 -3.71 6.41
N LEU A 5 29.46 -3.71 5.34
CA LEU A 5 29.77 -2.96 4.13
C LEU A 5 29.84 -1.45 4.42
N SER A 6 30.83 -0.77 3.83
CA SER A 6 30.90 0.68 3.86
C SER A 6 29.79 1.31 2.99
N TRP A 7 29.49 2.60 3.18
CA TRP A 7 28.57 3.28 2.29
C TRP A 7 29.05 3.28 0.83
N THR A 8 30.35 3.36 0.61
CA THR A 8 30.95 3.27 -0.74
C THR A 8 30.67 1.92 -1.40
N ASP A 9 30.74 0.83 -0.63
CA ASP A 9 30.44 -0.51 -1.15
C ASP A 9 28.94 -0.68 -1.41
N LEU A 10 28.10 -0.20 -0.48
CA LEU A 10 26.65 -0.20 -0.64
C LEU A 10 26.19 0.61 -1.85
N GLU A 11 26.83 1.75 -2.13
CA GLU A 11 26.52 2.58 -3.31
C GLU A 11 26.79 1.88 -4.64
N LYS A 12 27.80 1.01 -4.70
CA LYS A 12 28.11 0.21 -5.90
C LYS A 12 27.07 -0.88 -6.17
N LEU A 13 26.30 -1.28 -5.14
CA LEU A 13 25.31 -2.35 -5.21
C LEU A 13 23.88 -1.86 -5.50
N LYS A 14 23.69 -0.57 -5.76
CA LYS A 14 22.36 0.00 -6.10
C LYS A 14 21.76 -0.70 -7.33
N ALA A 15 20.43 -0.82 -7.34
CA ALA A 15 19.71 -1.13 -8.57
C ALA A 15 19.74 0.07 -9.54
N GLU A 16 19.62 -0.20 -10.81
CA GLU A 16 19.34 0.83 -11.81
C GLU A 16 18.00 1.52 -11.50
N ASP A 17 17.89 2.79 -11.86
CA ASP A 17 16.62 3.54 -11.67
C ASP A 17 15.58 2.99 -12.66
N ILE A 18 14.33 2.87 -12.18
CA ILE A 18 13.23 2.37 -13.01
C ILE A 18 12.79 3.43 -14.01
N ASP A 19 12.37 3.04 -15.19
CA ASP A 19 11.63 3.93 -16.09
C ASP A 19 10.29 4.28 -15.47
N ARG A 20 10.18 5.52 -14.98
CA ARG A 20 8.99 6.01 -14.29
C ARG A 20 7.91 6.47 -15.23
N VAL A 21 8.24 6.68 -16.48
CA VAL A 21 7.34 7.22 -17.51
C VAL A 21 6.66 6.12 -18.29
N ASN A 22 7.43 5.18 -18.81
CA ASN A 22 6.94 4.12 -19.69
C ASN A 22 7.04 2.71 -19.07
N GLY A 23 7.79 2.56 -18.00
CA GLY A 23 7.99 1.27 -17.33
C GLY A 23 6.77 0.81 -16.51
N ILE A 24 6.98 -0.17 -15.65
CA ILE A 24 5.92 -0.74 -14.80
C ILE A 24 5.25 0.32 -13.92
N THR A 25 4.00 0.07 -13.55
CA THR A 25 3.23 0.91 -12.61
C THR A 25 4.00 1.12 -11.32
N ASN A 26 4.07 2.37 -10.86
CA ASN A 26 4.80 2.72 -9.65
C ASN A 26 4.27 4.02 -9.02
N SER A 27 4.53 4.21 -7.73
CA SER A 27 4.08 5.38 -6.97
C SER A 27 4.97 6.63 -7.14
N TYR A 28 6.13 6.51 -7.80
CA TYR A 28 7.15 7.56 -7.92
C TYR A 28 6.91 8.50 -9.09
N SER A 29 6.20 8.03 -10.11
CA SER A 29 5.92 8.77 -11.33
C SER A 29 5.28 10.13 -11.06
N SER A 30 5.62 11.10 -11.90
CA SER A 30 4.95 12.38 -12.08
C SER A 30 4.30 12.50 -13.46
N LEU A 31 4.69 11.61 -14.39
CA LEU A 31 4.18 11.47 -15.74
C LEU A 31 4.13 9.99 -16.11
N ARG A 32 3.07 9.56 -16.80
CA ARG A 32 2.92 8.25 -17.42
C ARG A 32 2.55 8.42 -18.88
N LEU A 33 3.27 7.76 -19.78
CA LEU A 33 3.05 7.86 -21.23
C LEU A 33 2.77 6.50 -21.90
N PHE A 34 3.14 5.36 -21.27
CA PHE A 34 2.90 4.01 -21.79
C PHE A 34 3.46 3.79 -23.21
N ASN A 35 4.65 4.32 -23.48
CA ASN A 35 5.29 4.33 -24.80
C ASN A 35 4.47 5.04 -25.91
N ASN A 36 3.54 5.90 -25.51
CA ASN A 36 2.87 6.77 -26.50
C ASN A 36 3.88 7.75 -27.10
N HIS A 37 3.69 8.09 -28.36
CA HIS A 37 4.56 9.03 -29.11
C HIS A 37 4.47 10.48 -28.59
N GLU A 38 3.48 10.80 -27.77
CA GLU A 38 3.36 12.10 -27.11
C GLU A 38 4.46 12.29 -26.05
N LYS A 39 5.02 13.49 -25.99
CA LYS A 39 6.05 13.85 -25.00
C LYS A 39 5.43 14.33 -23.67
N ASP A 40 4.12 14.50 -23.61
CA ASP A 40 3.38 15.05 -22.48
C ASP A 40 1.94 14.50 -22.45
N ALA A 41 1.22 14.72 -21.37
CA ALA A 41 -0.16 14.28 -21.20
C ALA A 41 -1.08 15.46 -20.85
N ASN A 42 -2.30 15.45 -21.39
CA ASN A 42 -3.30 16.49 -21.13
C ASN A 42 -4.11 16.23 -19.87
N LEU A 43 -4.18 14.97 -19.44
CA LEU A 43 -4.88 14.59 -18.21
C LEU A 43 -3.96 14.73 -17.00
N ILE A 44 -4.46 15.37 -15.94
CA ILE A 44 -3.76 15.48 -14.66
C ILE A 44 -4.57 14.75 -13.60
N LEU A 45 -3.94 13.79 -12.92
CA LEU A 45 -4.48 13.14 -11.72
C LEU A 45 -3.92 13.83 -10.47
N TYR A 46 -4.81 14.40 -9.67
CA TYR A 46 -4.53 14.86 -8.32
C TYR A 46 -4.82 13.71 -7.35
N ARG A 47 -3.77 13.15 -6.75
CA ARG A 47 -3.89 12.06 -5.79
C ARG A 47 -3.07 12.31 -4.53
N ASP A 48 -3.35 11.52 -3.51
CA ASP A 48 -2.61 11.61 -2.25
C ASP A 48 -1.12 11.30 -2.43
N ARG A 49 -0.28 12.05 -1.72
CA ARG A 49 1.18 11.89 -1.71
C ARG A 49 1.62 10.55 -1.15
N HIS A 50 0.87 9.99 -0.22
CA HIS A 50 1.21 8.76 0.47
C HIS A 50 0.87 7.49 -0.33
N ALA A 51 0.16 7.64 -1.47
CA ALA A 51 -0.35 6.54 -2.30
C ALA A 51 -1.22 5.54 -1.49
N TRP A 52 -1.94 6.06 -0.49
CA TRP A 52 -2.75 5.27 0.42
C TRP A 52 -4.25 5.44 0.21
N CYS A 53 -4.71 6.58 -0.26
CA CYS A 53 -6.14 6.88 -0.41
C CYS A 53 -6.84 5.84 -1.32
N PRO A 54 -7.87 5.11 -0.83
CA PRO A 54 -8.55 4.08 -1.62
C PRO A 54 -9.27 4.65 -2.84
N TYR A 55 -9.83 5.83 -2.72
CA TYR A 55 -10.51 6.51 -3.82
C TYR A 55 -9.53 6.95 -4.91
N CYS A 56 -8.31 7.38 -4.51
CA CYS A 56 -7.24 7.68 -5.46
C CYS A 56 -6.73 6.42 -6.16
N GLN A 57 -6.56 5.31 -5.43
CA GLN A 57 -6.10 4.04 -5.98
C GLN A 57 -7.10 3.51 -7.04
N LYS A 58 -8.40 3.67 -6.83
CA LYS A 58 -9.44 3.30 -7.80
C LYS A 58 -9.25 3.99 -9.15
N VAL A 59 -9.10 5.30 -9.16
CA VAL A 59 -8.89 6.08 -10.40
C VAL A 59 -7.51 5.79 -11.00
N TRP A 60 -6.49 5.65 -10.17
CA TRP A 60 -5.14 5.33 -10.60
C TRP A 60 -5.07 3.97 -11.29
N LEU A 61 -5.67 2.91 -10.72
CA LEU A 61 -5.78 1.59 -11.34
C LEU A 61 -6.48 1.67 -12.70
N TRP A 62 -7.59 2.40 -12.78
CA TRP A 62 -8.34 2.53 -14.03
C TRP A 62 -7.49 3.15 -15.15
N LEU A 63 -6.75 4.23 -14.86
CA LEU A 63 -5.85 4.88 -15.82
C LEU A 63 -4.71 3.96 -16.27
N GLU A 64 -4.10 3.22 -15.35
CA GLU A 64 -3.00 2.29 -15.64
C GLU A 64 -3.48 1.07 -16.43
N PHE A 65 -4.63 0.47 -16.10
CA PHE A 65 -5.18 -0.65 -16.87
C PHE A 65 -5.62 -0.24 -18.27
N LYS A 66 -6.10 0.97 -18.42
CA LYS A 66 -6.50 1.52 -19.73
C LYS A 66 -5.32 2.09 -20.51
N GLU A 67 -4.14 2.25 -19.88
CA GLU A 67 -2.93 2.84 -20.45
C GLU A 67 -3.18 4.26 -21.00
N ILE A 68 -3.95 5.07 -20.27
CA ILE A 68 -4.19 6.47 -20.63
C ILE A 68 -3.01 7.31 -20.17
N PRO A 69 -2.36 8.12 -21.05
CA PRO A 69 -1.32 9.06 -20.63
C PRO A 69 -1.83 10.11 -19.64
N TYR A 70 -1.10 10.32 -18.52
CA TYR A 70 -1.48 11.29 -17.51
C TYR A 70 -0.30 11.82 -16.70
N LYS A 71 -0.43 13.05 -16.21
CA LYS A 71 0.43 13.67 -15.18
C LYS A 71 -0.09 13.38 -13.79
N ILE A 72 0.80 13.35 -12.81
CA ILE A 72 0.45 13.14 -11.41
C ILE A 72 0.87 14.36 -10.58
N LYS A 73 -0.09 14.98 -9.88
CA LYS A 73 0.17 15.98 -8.83
C LYS A 73 -0.18 15.39 -7.48
N LYS A 74 0.83 15.28 -6.61
CA LYS A 74 0.75 14.66 -5.28
C LYS A 74 0.33 15.68 -4.24
N ILE A 75 -0.78 15.42 -3.55
CA ILE A 75 -1.43 16.32 -2.60
C ILE A 75 -1.36 15.70 -1.20
N ASN A 76 -1.18 16.52 -0.18
CA ASN A 76 -1.18 16.08 1.21
C ASN A 76 -2.58 15.66 1.67
N MET A 77 -2.66 14.62 2.51
CA MET A 77 -3.91 14.25 3.18
C MET A 77 -4.00 14.99 4.52
N PHE A 78 -5.20 15.43 4.91
CA PHE A 78 -5.43 16.17 6.16
C PHE A 78 -4.93 15.44 7.41
N CYS A 79 -5.00 14.13 7.44
CA CYS A 79 -4.53 13.33 8.56
C CYS A 79 -3.01 13.31 8.73
N TYR A 80 -2.25 13.77 7.74
CA TYR A 80 -0.79 13.84 7.76
C TYR A 80 -0.24 15.27 7.74
N GLY A 81 -1.10 16.27 7.63
CA GLY A 81 -0.71 17.65 7.63
C GLY A 81 -1.63 18.52 6.78
N GLU A 82 -1.27 19.79 6.65
CA GLU A 82 -2.07 20.74 5.87
C GLU A 82 -1.97 20.43 4.38
N LYS A 83 -3.10 20.56 3.70
CA LYS A 83 -3.13 20.51 2.23
C LYS A 83 -2.55 21.79 1.63
N GLU A 84 -2.07 21.66 0.42
CA GLU A 84 -1.56 22.76 -0.38
C GLU A 84 -2.68 23.78 -0.66
N ASN A 85 -2.46 25.05 -0.33
CA ASN A 85 -3.46 26.13 -0.51
C ASN A 85 -3.92 26.26 -1.97
N TRP A 86 -3.00 26.12 -2.94
CA TRP A 86 -3.35 26.16 -4.36
C TRP A 86 -4.33 25.04 -4.75
N TYR A 87 -4.23 23.85 -4.11
CA TYR A 87 -5.18 22.77 -4.34
C TYR A 87 -6.55 23.09 -3.73
N LEU A 88 -6.59 23.64 -2.52
CA LEU A 88 -7.84 24.04 -1.88
C LEU A 88 -8.56 25.16 -2.65
N ASN A 89 -7.82 26.07 -3.29
CA ASN A 89 -8.38 27.08 -4.19
C ASN A 89 -8.99 26.47 -5.47
N LYS A 90 -8.39 25.38 -5.98
CA LYS A 90 -8.87 24.65 -7.16
C LYS A 90 -10.01 23.70 -6.81
N VAL A 91 -9.88 22.92 -5.76
CA VAL A 91 -10.85 21.92 -5.26
C VAL A 91 -11.32 22.33 -3.89
N ARG A 92 -12.38 23.12 -3.82
CA ARG A 92 -12.89 23.72 -2.56
C ARG A 92 -13.21 22.68 -1.48
N SER A 93 -13.68 21.48 -1.85
CA SER A 93 -13.93 20.39 -0.91
C SER A 93 -12.64 19.85 -0.27
N GLY A 94 -11.48 20.08 -0.90
CA GLY A 94 -10.20 19.48 -0.52
C GLY A 94 -10.16 17.96 -0.63
N LYS A 95 -11.19 17.31 -1.17
CA LYS A 95 -11.24 15.85 -1.31
C LYS A 95 -10.32 15.36 -2.44
N LEU A 96 -9.90 14.11 -2.36
CA LEU A 96 -9.12 13.39 -3.35
C LEU A 96 -9.83 12.09 -3.73
N PRO A 97 -9.68 11.61 -4.97
CA PRO A 97 -8.96 12.21 -6.09
C PRO A 97 -9.72 13.36 -6.76
N ALA A 98 -8.99 14.08 -7.62
CA ALA A 98 -9.58 14.90 -8.67
C ALA A 98 -8.80 14.67 -9.97
N ILE A 99 -9.42 14.89 -11.13
CA ILE A 99 -8.74 14.93 -12.41
C ILE A 99 -9.00 16.26 -13.11
N GLU A 100 -8.08 16.65 -13.98
CA GLU A 100 -8.24 17.82 -14.85
C GLU A 100 -7.82 17.44 -16.27
N ILE A 101 -8.65 17.74 -17.24
CA ILE A 101 -8.37 17.55 -18.66
C ILE A 101 -8.82 18.79 -19.41
N ASN A 102 -7.92 19.40 -20.20
CA ASN A 102 -8.20 20.62 -20.98
C ASN A 102 -8.86 21.74 -20.14
N GLY A 103 -8.46 21.89 -18.86
CA GLY A 103 -9.03 22.87 -17.92
C GLY A 103 -10.35 22.46 -17.26
N HIS A 104 -10.95 21.35 -17.69
CA HIS A 104 -12.15 20.80 -17.05
C HIS A 104 -11.78 19.97 -15.82
N LEU A 105 -12.25 20.36 -14.64
CA LEU A 105 -12.01 19.71 -13.36
C LEU A 105 -13.17 18.78 -12.99
N VAL A 106 -12.84 17.51 -12.69
CA VAL A 106 -13.81 16.51 -12.20
C VAL A 106 -13.36 16.00 -10.85
N THR A 107 -14.29 15.92 -9.90
CA THR A 107 -14.09 15.41 -8.53
C THR A 107 -15.04 14.24 -8.26
N GLU A 108 -14.87 13.58 -7.10
CA GLU A 108 -15.56 12.34 -6.71
C GLU A 108 -15.21 11.15 -7.63
N SER A 109 -14.65 10.11 -7.02
CA SER A 109 -14.03 9.00 -7.78
C SER A 109 -14.98 8.31 -8.76
N ASP A 110 -16.28 8.21 -8.45
CA ASP A 110 -17.25 7.57 -9.34
C ASP A 110 -17.64 8.48 -10.51
N GLU A 111 -17.74 9.81 -10.29
CA GLU A 111 -17.93 10.77 -11.36
C GLU A 111 -16.70 10.85 -12.28
N ILE A 112 -15.50 10.71 -11.69
CA ILE A 112 -14.26 10.60 -12.46
C ILE A 112 -14.30 9.37 -13.36
N LEU A 113 -14.70 8.19 -12.87
CA LEU A 113 -14.80 6.99 -13.70
C LEU A 113 -15.82 7.16 -14.82
N ARG A 114 -16.99 7.77 -14.57
CA ARG A 114 -17.97 8.08 -15.63
C ARG A 114 -17.39 8.98 -16.70
N PHE A 115 -16.68 10.02 -16.29
CA PHE A 115 -16.04 10.95 -17.21
C PHE A 115 -14.98 10.22 -18.05
N LEU A 116 -14.13 9.41 -17.43
CA LEU A 116 -13.08 8.65 -18.12
C LEU A 116 -13.66 7.63 -19.10
N GLU A 117 -14.74 6.93 -18.75
CA GLU A 117 -15.45 6.04 -19.69
C GLU A 117 -15.98 6.79 -20.91
N LYS A 118 -16.55 7.98 -20.71
CA LYS A 118 -17.05 8.81 -21.80
C LYS A 118 -15.95 9.27 -22.75
N GLU A 119 -14.83 9.68 -22.22
CA GLU A 119 -13.72 10.25 -23.00
C GLU A 119 -12.83 9.18 -23.66
N PHE A 120 -12.59 8.05 -22.96
CA PHE A 120 -11.61 7.04 -23.39
C PHE A 120 -12.21 5.66 -23.66
N GLY A 121 -13.51 5.50 -23.53
CA GLY A 121 -14.21 4.23 -23.70
C GLY A 121 -14.14 3.32 -22.46
N LEU A 122 -14.91 2.25 -22.51
CA LEU A 122 -15.12 1.33 -21.38
C LEU A 122 -13.85 0.57 -20.96
N LEU A 123 -13.77 0.23 -19.69
CA LEU A 123 -12.84 -0.73 -19.12
C LEU A 123 -13.65 -1.88 -18.49
N GLY A 124 -14.07 -2.85 -19.31
CA GLY A 124 -15.08 -3.85 -18.95
C GLY A 124 -16.49 -3.32 -19.17
N SER A 125 -17.40 -3.54 -18.22
CA SER A 125 -18.77 -3.04 -18.27
C SER A 125 -18.84 -1.56 -17.92
N SER A 126 -19.84 -0.84 -18.45
CA SER A 126 -20.07 0.56 -18.07
C SER A 126 -20.45 0.70 -16.60
N ILE A 127 -19.95 1.74 -15.95
CA ILE A 127 -20.30 2.10 -14.56
C ILE A 127 -21.82 2.39 -14.40
N LEU A 128 -22.50 2.68 -15.49
CA LEU A 128 -23.94 2.90 -15.52
C LEU A 128 -24.76 1.63 -15.84
N SER A 129 -24.11 0.51 -16.13
CA SER A 129 -24.80 -0.76 -16.38
C SER A 129 -25.45 -1.29 -15.09
N GLU A 130 -26.55 -2.02 -15.23
CA GLU A 130 -27.24 -2.66 -14.12
C GLU A 130 -26.29 -3.51 -13.28
N LYS A 131 -25.46 -4.33 -13.95
CA LYS A 131 -24.42 -5.14 -13.31
C LYS A 131 -23.50 -4.31 -12.39
N LEU A 132 -22.95 -3.18 -12.88
CA LEU A 132 -22.04 -2.37 -12.07
C LEU A 132 -22.76 -1.58 -10.98
N ILE A 133 -24.01 -1.19 -11.19
CA ILE A 133 -24.84 -0.58 -10.14
C ILE A 133 -25.03 -1.56 -8.97
N GLU A 134 -25.32 -2.83 -9.24
CA GLU A 134 -25.45 -3.87 -8.22
C GLU A 134 -24.12 -4.17 -7.51
N LEU A 135 -23.02 -4.29 -8.25
CA LEU A 135 -21.69 -4.48 -7.67
C LEU A 135 -21.30 -3.30 -6.77
N ARG A 136 -21.63 -2.08 -7.14
CA ARG A 136 -21.37 -0.89 -6.30
C ARG A 136 -22.21 -0.87 -5.02
N LYS A 137 -23.47 -1.31 -5.08
CA LYS A 137 -24.28 -1.50 -3.86
C LYS A 137 -23.63 -2.51 -2.93
N LEU A 138 -23.24 -3.67 -3.46
CA LEU A 138 -22.55 -4.70 -2.68
C LEU A 138 -21.23 -4.18 -2.08
N GLU A 139 -20.43 -3.44 -2.84
CA GLU A 139 -19.20 -2.84 -2.36
C GLU A 139 -19.47 -1.89 -1.19
N ARG A 140 -20.51 -1.03 -1.29
CA ARG A 140 -20.90 -0.12 -0.19
C ARG A 140 -21.42 -0.86 1.03
N ASP A 141 -22.14 -1.95 0.86
CA ASP A 141 -22.61 -2.81 1.96
C ASP A 141 -21.42 -3.44 2.70
N ILE A 142 -20.46 -3.99 1.96
CA ILE A 142 -19.22 -4.56 2.53
C ILE A 142 -18.43 -3.47 3.26
N PHE A 143 -18.24 -2.29 2.64
CA PHE A 143 -17.53 -1.17 3.25
C PHE A 143 -18.20 -0.70 4.56
N SER A 144 -19.51 -0.55 4.56
CA SER A 144 -20.28 -0.15 5.73
C SER A 144 -20.17 -1.18 6.87
N ALA A 145 -20.30 -2.48 6.56
CA ALA A 145 -20.18 -3.55 7.53
C ALA A 145 -18.76 -3.63 8.11
N TRP A 146 -17.72 -3.45 7.29
CA TRP A 146 -16.34 -3.37 7.72
C TRP A 146 -16.07 -2.20 8.66
N CYS A 147 -16.51 -0.96 8.30
CA CYS A 147 -16.39 0.20 9.15
C CYS A 147 -17.11 0.01 10.50
N ASN A 148 -18.30 -0.58 10.47
CA ASN A 148 -19.07 -0.84 11.68
C ASN A 148 -18.35 -1.81 12.63
N TRP A 149 -17.69 -2.86 12.11
CA TRP A 149 -16.97 -3.79 12.96
C TRP A 149 -15.59 -3.28 13.38
N LEU A 150 -14.86 -2.63 12.46
CA LEU A 150 -13.49 -2.18 12.71
C LEU A 150 -13.42 -0.91 13.57
N CYS A 151 -14.25 0.09 13.24
CA CYS A 151 -14.07 1.48 13.69
C CYS A 151 -15.05 1.90 14.78
N ARG A 152 -15.97 1.02 15.21
CA ARG A 152 -16.91 1.32 16.28
C ARG A 152 -16.66 0.40 17.47
N LYS A 153 -16.48 1.03 18.64
CA LYS A 153 -16.31 0.29 19.90
C LYS A 153 -17.54 -0.58 20.18
N GLU A 154 -17.28 -1.78 20.68
CA GLU A 154 -18.30 -2.76 21.06
C GLU A 154 -18.28 -2.91 22.58
N PHE A 155 -19.44 -2.90 23.18
CA PHE A 155 -19.61 -3.05 24.63
C PHE A 155 -20.07 -4.45 25.02
N LEU A 156 -20.80 -5.14 24.12
CA LEU A 156 -21.35 -6.47 24.35
C LEU A 156 -20.79 -7.51 23.36
N LYS A 157 -20.60 -8.74 23.82
CA LYS A 157 -20.18 -9.87 22.95
C LYS A 157 -21.20 -10.15 21.84
N THR A 158 -22.49 -9.98 22.12
CA THR A 158 -23.59 -10.16 21.16
C THR A 158 -23.49 -9.12 20.03
N GLU A 159 -23.24 -7.86 20.35
CA GLU A 159 -23.03 -6.79 19.37
C GLU A 159 -21.87 -7.11 18.42
N ARG A 160 -20.76 -7.58 18.99
CA ARG A 160 -19.58 -8.02 18.23
C ARG A 160 -19.92 -9.14 17.24
N SER A 161 -20.64 -10.17 17.71
CA SER A 161 -21.03 -11.28 16.86
C SER A 161 -21.95 -10.84 15.72
N ILE A 162 -22.87 -9.92 15.96
CA ILE A 162 -23.75 -9.35 14.94
C ILE A 162 -22.93 -8.60 13.88
N LYS A 163 -22.01 -7.70 14.28
CA LYS A 163 -21.18 -6.94 13.35
C LYS A 163 -20.29 -7.84 12.51
N LYS A 164 -19.65 -8.84 13.13
CA LYS A 164 -18.86 -9.86 12.41
C LYS A 164 -19.71 -10.62 11.40
N ASN A 165 -20.89 -11.08 11.79
CA ASN A 165 -21.79 -11.85 10.90
C ASN A 165 -22.30 -10.99 9.74
N ASN A 166 -22.65 -9.71 9.97
CA ASN A 166 -23.06 -8.80 8.89
C ASN A 166 -21.97 -8.64 7.82
N LEU A 167 -20.71 -8.48 8.25
CA LEU A 167 -19.60 -8.44 7.30
C LEU A 167 -19.42 -9.78 6.57
N ARG A 168 -19.50 -10.92 7.29
CA ARG A 168 -19.38 -12.26 6.67
C ARG A 168 -20.45 -12.50 5.63
N LEU A 169 -21.69 -12.12 5.90
CA LEU A 169 -22.80 -12.25 4.94
C LEU A 169 -22.59 -11.40 3.68
N ALA A 170 -22.10 -10.18 3.84
CA ALA A 170 -21.80 -9.32 2.70
C ALA A 170 -20.62 -9.86 1.87
N LEU A 171 -19.54 -10.33 2.52
CA LEU A 171 -18.39 -10.94 1.85
C LEU A 171 -18.75 -12.27 1.17
N HIS A 172 -19.66 -13.06 1.76
CA HIS A 172 -20.14 -14.31 1.15
C HIS A 172 -20.84 -14.07 -0.18
N LYS A 173 -21.63 -12.98 -0.32
CA LYS A 173 -22.21 -12.61 -1.60
C LYS A 173 -21.15 -12.34 -2.68
N LEU A 174 -20.09 -11.64 -2.31
CA LEU A 174 -18.96 -11.38 -3.20
C LEU A 174 -18.22 -12.69 -3.57
N ASP A 175 -17.98 -13.56 -2.59
CA ASP A 175 -17.32 -14.85 -2.81
C ASP A 175 -18.10 -15.75 -3.76
N GLU A 176 -19.45 -15.79 -3.67
CA GLU A 176 -20.31 -16.53 -4.60
C GLU A 176 -20.32 -15.92 -6.01
N LEU A 177 -20.26 -14.59 -6.16
CA LEU A 177 -20.11 -13.96 -7.47
C LEU A 177 -18.78 -14.32 -8.14
N LEU A 178 -17.70 -14.36 -7.37
CA LEU A 178 -16.38 -14.77 -7.86
C LEU A 178 -16.31 -16.25 -8.20
N LYS A 179 -17.03 -17.10 -7.47
CA LYS A 179 -17.12 -18.56 -7.70
C LYS A 179 -17.69 -18.92 -9.07
N VAL A 180 -18.66 -18.17 -9.54
CA VAL A 180 -19.29 -18.41 -10.86
C VAL A 180 -18.56 -17.73 -12.02
N SER A 181 -17.49 -16.98 -11.72
CA SER A 181 -16.69 -16.31 -12.75
C SER A 181 -15.72 -17.30 -13.40
N GLU A 182 -15.81 -17.46 -14.73
CA GLU A 182 -14.89 -18.31 -15.50
C GLU A 182 -13.45 -17.79 -15.53
N THR A 183 -13.25 -16.48 -15.34
CA THR A 183 -11.94 -15.84 -15.41
C THR A 183 -11.33 -15.54 -14.03
N GLY A 184 -12.12 -15.70 -12.97
CA GLY A 184 -11.77 -15.28 -11.62
C GLY A 184 -11.94 -13.78 -11.35
N PHE A 185 -12.39 -12.97 -12.33
CA PHE A 185 -12.69 -11.55 -12.16
C PHE A 185 -14.20 -11.30 -12.24
N LEU A 186 -14.70 -10.27 -11.54
CA LEU A 186 -16.10 -9.86 -11.55
C LEU A 186 -16.51 -9.25 -12.89
N ASP A 187 -15.60 -8.54 -13.52
CA ASP A 187 -15.83 -7.78 -14.75
C ASP A 187 -14.60 -7.84 -15.67
N PRO A 188 -14.30 -9.04 -16.23
CA PRO A 188 -13.06 -9.26 -16.95
C PRO A 188 -12.99 -8.47 -18.27
N ILE A 189 -11.78 -7.99 -18.57
CA ILE A 189 -11.43 -7.48 -19.90
C ILE A 189 -10.66 -8.56 -20.61
N GLN A 190 -11.10 -8.95 -21.78
CA GLN A 190 -10.33 -9.81 -22.68
C GLN A 190 -9.33 -8.97 -23.48
N LYS A 191 -8.08 -8.95 -23.04
CA LYS A 191 -6.94 -8.56 -23.91
C LYS A 191 -6.32 -9.86 -24.44
N CYS A 192 -6.65 -10.23 -25.69
CA CYS A 192 -6.10 -11.42 -26.39
C CYS A 192 -6.05 -12.72 -25.58
N SER A 193 -6.89 -13.61 -25.89
CA SER A 193 -7.07 -15.08 -25.71
C SER A 193 -6.43 -15.86 -24.52
N ILE A 194 -5.51 -15.34 -23.72
CA ILE A 194 -4.83 -16.13 -22.69
C ILE A 194 -4.88 -15.50 -21.28
N ASN A 195 -4.96 -14.16 -21.14
CA ASN A 195 -4.94 -13.49 -19.83
C ASN A 195 -6.06 -12.45 -19.72
N SER A 196 -7.11 -12.81 -19.00
CA SER A 196 -8.12 -11.84 -18.57
C SER A 196 -7.51 -10.83 -17.59
N GLN A 197 -7.94 -9.57 -17.68
CA GLN A 197 -7.56 -8.51 -16.75
C GLN A 197 -8.80 -7.98 -16.02
N PRO A 198 -8.63 -7.38 -14.82
CA PRO A 198 -9.74 -6.80 -14.09
C PRO A 198 -10.29 -5.57 -14.80
N GLY A 199 -11.60 -5.46 -14.88
CA GLY A 199 -12.31 -4.29 -15.38
C GLY A 199 -12.80 -3.38 -14.26
N THR A 200 -13.66 -2.40 -14.63
CA THR A 200 -14.21 -1.42 -13.68
C THR A 200 -14.91 -2.09 -12.51
N GLY A 201 -15.62 -3.22 -12.74
CA GLY A 201 -16.30 -3.97 -11.69
C GLY A 201 -15.36 -4.58 -10.64
N ASP A 202 -14.14 -4.95 -11.00
CA ASP A 202 -13.12 -5.38 -10.07
C ASP A 202 -12.45 -4.20 -9.36
N ILE A 203 -12.12 -3.16 -10.12
CA ILE A 203 -11.40 -1.97 -9.64
C ILE A 203 -12.15 -1.27 -8.50
N ILE A 204 -13.47 -1.29 -8.48
CA ILE A 204 -14.25 -0.69 -7.39
C ILE A 204 -14.06 -1.42 -6.05
N PHE A 205 -13.74 -2.72 -6.05
CA PHE A 205 -13.52 -3.51 -4.83
C PHE A 205 -12.06 -3.51 -4.36
N ILE A 206 -11.11 -3.51 -5.30
CA ILE A 206 -9.67 -3.69 -5.00
C ILE A 206 -9.19 -2.85 -3.81
N PRO A 207 -9.36 -1.51 -3.79
CA PRO A 207 -8.80 -0.69 -2.73
C PRO A 207 -9.34 -1.03 -1.34
N TYR A 208 -10.59 -1.43 -1.26
CA TYR A 208 -11.24 -1.70 0.02
C TYR A 208 -10.93 -3.10 0.54
N LEU A 209 -10.98 -4.11 -0.34
CA LEU A 209 -10.65 -5.49 0.04
C LEU A 209 -9.19 -5.64 0.47
N GLU A 210 -8.26 -4.91 -0.18
CA GLU A 210 -6.86 -4.84 0.21
C GLU A 210 -6.71 -4.34 1.66
N ARG A 211 -7.41 -3.26 2.02
CA ARG A 211 -7.40 -2.71 3.39
C ARG A 211 -8.12 -3.59 4.40
N MET A 212 -9.23 -4.21 4.01
CA MET A 212 -9.95 -5.15 4.84
C MET A 212 -9.10 -6.37 5.16
N ASN A 213 -8.43 -6.95 4.16
CA ASN A 213 -7.53 -8.10 4.32
C ASN A 213 -6.45 -7.83 5.38
N ALA A 214 -5.84 -6.66 5.36
CA ALA A 214 -4.82 -6.28 6.33
C ALA A 214 -5.40 -5.97 7.72
N SER A 215 -6.40 -5.10 7.77
CA SER A 215 -6.92 -4.58 9.04
C SER A 215 -7.71 -5.60 9.86
N LEU A 216 -8.46 -6.47 9.20
CA LEU A 216 -9.22 -7.52 9.89
C LEU A 216 -8.29 -8.54 10.54
N CYS A 217 -7.18 -8.90 9.89
CA CYS A 217 -6.14 -9.72 10.51
C CYS A 217 -5.52 -9.01 11.72
N TYR A 218 -5.10 -7.77 11.54
CA TYR A 218 -4.37 -7.02 12.57
C TYR A 218 -5.22 -6.67 13.79
N TYR A 219 -6.48 -6.23 13.58
CA TYR A 219 -7.34 -5.73 14.65
C TYR A 219 -8.33 -6.77 15.17
N LYS A 220 -8.73 -7.75 14.38
CA LYS A 220 -9.81 -8.69 14.71
C LYS A 220 -9.35 -10.17 14.76
N GLY A 221 -8.13 -10.47 14.30
CA GLY A 221 -7.69 -11.85 14.13
C GLY A 221 -8.47 -12.60 13.05
N PHE A 222 -9.13 -11.88 12.16
CA PHE A 222 -9.96 -12.46 11.11
C PHE A 222 -9.18 -12.51 9.79
N ASN A 223 -8.85 -13.72 9.34
CA ASN A 223 -8.16 -13.93 8.07
C ASN A 223 -9.17 -14.10 6.93
N LEU A 224 -9.42 -13.02 6.19
CA LEU A 224 -10.36 -12.98 5.08
C LEU A 224 -10.04 -14.04 4.00
N ARG A 225 -8.77 -14.22 3.66
CA ARG A 225 -8.35 -15.20 2.64
C ARG A 225 -8.58 -16.65 3.05
N LYS A 226 -8.43 -16.95 4.35
CA LYS A 226 -8.72 -18.29 4.90
C LYS A 226 -10.21 -18.58 4.94
N GLU A 227 -11.03 -17.57 5.16
CA GLU A 227 -12.48 -17.68 5.30
C GLU A 227 -13.19 -17.79 3.94
N PHE A 228 -12.67 -17.11 2.87
CA PHE A 228 -13.30 -16.97 1.56
C PHE A 228 -12.33 -17.38 0.46
N THR A 229 -12.52 -18.59 -0.08
CA THR A 229 -11.60 -19.18 -1.06
C THR A 229 -11.59 -18.42 -2.39
N ASN A 230 -12.76 -18.01 -2.89
CA ASN A 230 -12.84 -17.33 -4.18
C ASN A 230 -12.32 -15.89 -4.12
N ILE A 231 -12.54 -15.20 -3.00
CA ILE A 231 -11.89 -13.90 -2.73
C ILE A 231 -10.37 -14.06 -2.63
N ASN A 232 -9.88 -15.13 -2.00
CA ASN A 232 -8.45 -15.41 -1.97
C ASN A 232 -7.86 -15.62 -3.36
N ASN A 233 -8.53 -16.41 -4.21
CA ASN A 233 -8.10 -16.66 -5.59
C ASN A 233 -8.08 -15.36 -6.40
N TRP A 234 -9.10 -14.53 -6.27
CA TRP A 234 -9.19 -13.22 -6.91
C TRP A 234 -8.04 -12.29 -6.47
N LEU A 235 -7.72 -12.22 -5.17
CA LEU A 235 -6.60 -11.44 -4.67
C LEU A 235 -5.26 -11.98 -5.18
N THR A 236 -5.10 -13.29 -5.31
CA THR A 236 -3.90 -13.92 -5.85
C THR A 236 -3.71 -13.57 -7.33
N LEU A 237 -4.77 -13.62 -8.14
CA LEU A 237 -4.73 -13.18 -9.53
C LEU A 237 -4.34 -11.69 -9.67
N LEU A 238 -4.82 -10.85 -8.77
CA LEU A 238 -4.42 -9.43 -8.73
C LEU A 238 -2.93 -9.29 -8.37
N GLU A 239 -2.44 -10.06 -7.41
CA GLU A 239 -1.03 -10.04 -6.98
C GLU A 239 -0.06 -10.50 -8.08
N ASP A 240 -0.51 -11.27 -9.05
CA ASP A 240 0.25 -11.62 -10.26
C ASP A 240 0.28 -10.48 -11.29
N ASN A 241 -0.60 -9.50 -11.18
CA ASN A 241 -0.70 -8.39 -12.11
C ASN A 241 0.25 -7.23 -11.74
N SER A 242 1.09 -6.81 -12.69
CA SER A 242 2.09 -5.75 -12.48
C SER A 242 1.48 -4.37 -12.18
N VAL A 243 0.30 -4.05 -12.74
CA VAL A 243 -0.41 -2.80 -12.48
C VAL A 243 -0.88 -2.77 -11.04
N TYR A 244 -1.51 -3.85 -10.56
CA TYR A 244 -1.94 -3.93 -9.16
C TYR A 244 -0.74 -3.85 -8.22
N ARG A 245 0.32 -4.65 -8.45
CA ARG A 245 1.54 -4.62 -7.62
C ARG A 245 2.17 -3.24 -7.51
N GLY A 246 2.10 -2.42 -8.55
CA GLY A 246 2.61 -1.05 -8.55
C GLY A 246 1.82 -0.08 -7.67
N THR A 247 0.55 -0.40 -7.37
CA THR A 247 -0.35 0.40 -6.53
C THR A 247 -0.58 -0.21 -5.15
N GLN A 248 -0.24 -1.48 -4.96
CA GLN A 248 -0.54 -2.29 -3.79
C GLN A 248 0.13 -1.75 -2.52
N GLY A 249 -0.64 -1.62 -1.44
CA GLY A 249 -0.08 -1.45 -0.10
C GLY A 249 0.27 -2.78 0.56
N ASP A 250 0.89 -2.74 1.74
CA ASP A 250 1.16 -3.94 2.52
C ASP A 250 0.38 -3.96 3.83
N PHE A 251 0.38 -5.11 4.49
CA PHE A 251 -0.34 -5.30 5.77
C PHE A 251 0.10 -4.30 6.84
N HIS A 252 1.39 -4.00 6.93
CA HIS A 252 1.93 -3.06 7.91
C HIS A 252 1.41 -1.64 7.63
N THR A 253 1.53 -1.16 6.39
CA THR A 253 1.07 0.17 6.01
C THR A 253 -0.42 0.33 6.24
N HIS A 254 -1.24 -0.61 5.75
CA HIS A 254 -2.69 -0.52 5.95
C HIS A 254 -3.10 -0.56 7.42
N SER A 255 -2.50 -1.44 8.22
CA SER A 255 -2.84 -1.54 9.64
C SER A 255 -2.54 -0.26 10.42
N HIS A 256 -1.45 0.43 10.10
CA HIS A 256 -1.00 1.60 10.84
C HIS A 256 -1.49 2.94 10.26
N ASP A 257 -1.87 2.99 8.98
CA ASP A 257 -2.42 4.20 8.36
C ASP A 257 -3.94 4.32 8.52
N LEU A 258 -4.66 3.21 8.76
CA LEU A 258 -6.12 3.22 8.96
C LEU A 258 -6.58 4.06 10.15
N PRO A 259 -6.00 3.94 11.38
CA PRO A 259 -6.50 4.70 12.52
C PRO A 259 -6.53 6.21 12.33
N PRO A 260 -5.49 6.89 11.80
CA PRO A 260 -5.56 8.32 11.53
C PRO A 260 -6.56 8.70 10.44
N GLN A 261 -6.86 7.77 9.51
CA GLN A 261 -7.80 7.99 8.40
C GLN A 261 -9.27 7.83 8.84
N MET A 262 -9.52 6.82 9.69
CA MET A 262 -10.87 6.38 10.06
C MET A 262 -11.32 6.90 11.43
N GLY A 263 -10.49 7.68 12.13
CA GLY A 263 -10.76 8.16 13.48
C GLY A 263 -10.51 7.13 14.58
N GLY A 264 -10.08 5.92 14.23
CA GLY A 264 -9.71 4.85 15.16
C GLY A 264 -10.07 3.46 14.64
N CYS A 265 -9.34 2.45 15.15
CA CYS A 265 -9.62 1.03 14.90
C CYS A 265 -9.57 0.29 16.23
N PHE A 266 -10.54 -0.57 16.51
CA PHE A 266 -10.65 -1.25 17.79
C PHE A 266 -10.19 -2.70 17.70
N LYS A 267 -9.24 -3.07 18.58
CA LYS A 267 -8.74 -4.45 18.66
C LYS A 267 -9.75 -5.36 19.35
N GLU A 268 -9.85 -6.57 18.81
CA GLU A 268 -10.49 -7.70 19.44
C GLU A 268 -9.42 -8.71 19.87
N ILE A 269 -9.08 -8.72 21.16
CA ILE A 269 -7.97 -9.53 21.67
C ILE A 269 -8.35 -11.01 21.64
N ASN A 270 -7.66 -11.78 20.83
CA ASN A 270 -7.68 -13.24 20.72
C ASN A 270 -6.32 -13.73 20.22
N ASP A 271 -6.08 -15.05 20.28
CA ASP A 271 -4.77 -15.63 19.93
C ASP A 271 -4.35 -15.33 18.50
N GLU A 272 -5.27 -15.41 17.54
CA GLU A 272 -5.01 -15.09 16.14
C GLU A 272 -4.67 -13.61 15.96
N GLN A 273 -5.41 -12.71 16.62
CA GLN A 273 -5.12 -11.27 16.56
C GLN A 273 -3.73 -10.94 17.14
N ILE A 274 -3.37 -11.55 18.26
CA ILE A 274 -2.04 -11.37 18.88
C ILE A 274 -0.94 -11.87 17.92
N LEU A 275 -1.13 -13.08 17.37
CA LEU A 275 -0.18 -13.66 16.42
C LEU A 275 -0.02 -12.77 15.17
N PHE A 276 -1.13 -12.41 14.51
CA PHE A 276 -1.09 -11.65 13.27
C PHE A 276 -0.53 -10.25 13.48
N SER A 277 -0.93 -9.55 14.55
CA SER A 277 -0.39 -8.23 14.84
C SER A 277 1.12 -8.27 15.09
N LYS A 278 1.61 -9.28 15.80
CA LYS A 278 3.06 -9.47 16.04
C LYS A 278 3.83 -9.74 14.75
N LEU A 279 3.30 -10.60 13.88
CA LEU A 279 3.93 -10.89 12.58
C LEU A 279 4.00 -9.63 11.69
N ILE A 280 2.90 -8.89 11.62
CA ILE A 280 2.81 -7.65 10.84
C ILE A 280 3.76 -6.58 11.38
N ASP A 281 3.77 -6.37 12.69
CA ASP A 281 4.63 -5.36 13.35
C ASP A 281 6.13 -5.68 13.17
N ASN A 282 6.50 -6.96 13.13
CA ASN A 282 7.87 -7.39 12.88
C ASN A 282 8.25 -7.42 11.38
N GLY A 283 7.35 -6.97 10.49
CA GLY A 283 7.63 -6.86 9.06
C GLY A 283 7.49 -8.17 8.27
N HIS A 284 6.97 -9.23 8.89
CA HIS A 284 6.80 -10.52 8.18
C HIS A 284 5.57 -10.56 7.28
N GLY A 285 4.50 -9.84 7.61
CA GLY A 285 3.20 -9.99 6.97
C GLY A 285 2.59 -11.37 7.24
N LEU A 286 1.50 -11.70 6.54
CA LEU A 286 0.87 -13.01 6.60
C LEU A 286 1.26 -13.82 5.36
N GLY A 287 1.70 -15.04 5.58
CA GLY A 287 2.16 -15.94 4.53
C GLY A 287 3.65 -15.80 4.18
N LYS A 288 4.14 -16.77 3.42
CA LYS A 288 5.51 -16.73 2.91
C LYS A 288 5.64 -15.59 1.89
N LEU A 289 6.84 -15.02 1.81
CA LEU A 289 7.18 -14.13 0.73
C LEU A 289 7.39 -15.02 -0.50
N GLU A 290 6.44 -14.99 -1.43
CA GLU A 290 6.59 -15.72 -2.69
C GLU A 290 7.54 -14.91 -3.59
N ILE A 291 8.78 -15.35 -3.61
CA ILE A 291 9.81 -14.87 -4.53
C ILE A 291 10.12 -16.03 -5.44
N ASN A 292 9.76 -15.91 -6.71
CA ASN A 292 9.78 -17.00 -7.66
C ASN A 292 11.21 -17.47 -8.02
N ASN A 293 12.20 -16.58 -7.88
CA ASN A 293 13.60 -16.91 -8.18
C ASN A 293 14.58 -16.04 -7.36
N HIS A 294 15.85 -16.43 -7.42
CA HIS A 294 16.95 -15.72 -6.74
C HIS A 294 17.17 -14.32 -7.31
N ASP A 295 16.98 -14.11 -8.60
CA ASP A 295 17.22 -12.83 -9.27
C ASP A 295 16.21 -11.77 -8.82
N ASP A 296 14.94 -12.15 -8.61
CA ASP A 296 13.92 -11.28 -8.02
C ASP A 296 14.30 -10.87 -6.60
N LEU A 297 14.79 -11.80 -5.78
CA LEU A 297 15.26 -11.50 -4.43
C LEU A 297 16.39 -10.46 -4.44
N VAL A 298 17.37 -10.66 -5.31
CA VAL A 298 18.50 -9.74 -5.50
C VAL A 298 18.01 -8.37 -5.97
N TYR A 299 17.13 -8.35 -6.97
CA TYR A 299 16.56 -7.11 -7.49
C TYR A 299 15.82 -6.30 -6.42
N PHE A 300 14.89 -6.91 -5.69
CA PHE A 300 14.11 -6.22 -4.67
C PHE A 300 14.95 -5.77 -3.47
N SER A 301 15.98 -6.52 -3.10
CA SER A 301 16.94 -6.12 -2.06
C SER A 301 17.74 -4.90 -2.51
N LYS A 302 18.27 -4.90 -3.74
CA LYS A 302 18.98 -3.75 -4.32
C LYS A 302 18.07 -2.53 -4.50
N PHE A 303 16.79 -2.74 -4.84
CA PHE A 303 15.82 -1.65 -4.93
C PHE A 303 15.60 -0.99 -3.57
N ALA A 304 15.41 -1.78 -2.51
CA ALA A 304 15.29 -1.25 -1.15
C ALA A 304 16.53 -0.45 -0.74
N LEU A 305 17.73 -0.99 -1.03
CA LEU A 305 19.00 -0.31 -0.81
C LEU A 305 19.05 1.05 -1.51
N THR A 306 18.69 1.10 -2.80
CA THR A 306 18.68 2.33 -3.62
C THR A 306 17.78 3.39 -2.98
N ARG A 307 16.61 2.99 -2.46
CA ARG A 307 15.69 3.91 -1.77
C ARG A 307 16.28 4.44 -0.46
N ILE A 308 16.92 3.60 0.33
CA ILE A 308 17.59 4.03 1.57
C ILE A 308 18.73 5.01 1.26
N ILE A 309 19.60 4.69 0.30
CA ILE A 309 20.72 5.55 -0.06
C ILE A 309 20.23 6.91 -0.56
N LYS A 310 19.23 6.93 -1.43
CA LYS A 310 18.63 8.17 -1.96
C LYS A 310 18.13 9.11 -0.85
N HIS A 311 17.63 8.56 0.23
CA HIS A 311 17.04 9.33 1.34
C HIS A 311 17.90 9.29 2.62
N LYS A 312 19.14 8.77 2.54
CA LYS A 312 20.05 8.51 3.67
C LYS A 312 20.13 9.69 4.63
N LYS A 313 20.43 10.88 4.12
CA LYS A 313 20.60 12.08 4.96
C LYS A 313 19.36 12.35 5.82
N ASN A 314 18.18 12.34 5.23
CA ASN A 314 16.94 12.59 5.96
C ASN A 314 16.63 11.45 6.95
N ILE A 315 16.85 10.19 6.56
CA ILE A 315 16.63 9.01 7.41
C ILE A 315 17.49 9.10 8.67
N ILE A 316 18.78 9.45 8.54
CA ILE A 316 19.69 9.57 9.67
C ILE A 316 19.30 10.76 10.56
N ASN A 317 19.10 11.95 9.95
CA ASN A 317 18.83 13.18 10.72
C ASN A 317 17.48 13.18 11.45
N THR A 318 16.51 12.41 11.00
CA THR A 318 15.16 12.34 11.62
C THR A 318 15.01 11.15 12.58
N ASN A 319 16.03 10.29 12.68
CA ASN A 319 16.00 9.16 13.57
C ASN A 319 16.16 9.60 15.03
N PRO A 320 15.44 9.01 16.00
CA PRO A 320 15.58 9.37 17.42
C PRO A 320 16.87 8.88 18.05
N CYS A 321 17.62 7.99 17.37
CA CYS A 321 18.88 7.46 17.82
C CYS A 321 20.02 8.41 17.47
N GLU A 322 21.11 8.38 18.22
CA GLU A 322 22.33 9.11 17.90
C GLU A 322 22.85 8.69 16.52
N ASN A 323 23.23 9.67 15.69
CA ASN A 323 23.49 9.49 14.25
C ASN A 323 24.52 8.39 13.95
N ASN A 324 25.68 8.37 14.65
CA ASN A 324 26.74 7.40 14.36
C ASN A 324 26.30 5.97 14.74
N THR A 325 25.65 5.81 15.88
CA THR A 325 25.12 4.53 16.37
C THR A 325 24.03 3.99 15.42
N PHE A 326 23.15 4.88 14.96
CA PHE A 326 22.12 4.49 14.01
C PHE A 326 22.70 4.17 12.63
N GLU A 327 23.65 4.96 12.16
CA GLU A 327 24.28 4.77 10.85
C GLU A 327 25.01 3.42 10.75
N GLU A 328 25.76 3.04 11.80
CA GLU A 328 26.40 1.72 11.85
C GLU A 328 25.39 0.59 11.87
N SER A 329 24.35 0.72 12.71
CA SER A 329 23.26 -0.25 12.81
C SER A 329 22.50 -0.41 11.47
N LEU A 330 22.25 0.71 10.78
CA LEU A 330 21.60 0.71 9.47
C LEU A 330 22.47 0.00 8.42
N ARG A 331 23.77 0.27 8.35
CA ARG A 331 24.69 -0.44 7.46
C ARG A 331 24.75 -1.93 7.77
N SER A 332 24.71 -2.32 9.05
CA SER A 332 24.63 -3.73 9.44
C SER A 332 23.36 -4.40 8.90
N ALA A 333 22.21 -3.75 9.04
CA ALA A 333 20.94 -4.26 8.52
C ALA A 333 20.91 -4.36 6.98
N LEU A 334 21.47 -3.37 6.27
CA LEU A 334 21.60 -3.40 4.81
C LEU A 334 22.58 -4.47 4.36
N THR A 335 23.68 -4.67 5.06
CA THR A 335 24.63 -5.77 4.79
C THR A 335 23.95 -7.12 4.97
N TYR A 336 23.18 -7.29 6.04
CA TYR A 336 22.40 -8.52 6.25
C TYR A 336 21.41 -8.76 5.13
N MET A 337 20.66 -7.74 4.71
CA MET A 337 19.68 -7.84 3.62
C MET A 337 20.31 -8.35 2.31
N LEU A 338 21.53 -7.93 2.02
CA LEU A 338 22.22 -8.25 0.76
C LEU A 338 23.03 -9.55 0.82
N THR A 339 23.54 -9.93 1.99
CA THR A 339 24.53 -11.03 2.12
C THR A 339 24.11 -12.15 3.05
N GLY A 340 23.02 -11.96 3.82
CA GLY A 340 22.61 -12.89 4.90
C GLY A 340 23.52 -12.92 6.12
N LYS A 341 24.61 -12.11 6.17
CA LYS A 341 25.56 -12.09 7.29
C LYS A 341 25.13 -11.07 8.33
N THR A 342 25.02 -11.51 9.59
CA THR A 342 24.67 -10.63 10.73
C THR A 342 25.91 -10.24 11.51
N ASN A 343 25.87 -9.01 12.04
CA ASN A 343 26.74 -8.57 13.13
C ASN A 343 25.87 -8.12 14.32
N GLU A 344 26.37 -8.37 15.53
CA GLU A 344 25.72 -7.81 16.72
C GLU A 344 25.90 -6.29 16.71
N ILE A 345 24.81 -5.57 17.00
CA ILE A 345 24.85 -4.11 17.21
C ILE A 345 24.82 -3.80 18.69
N GLN A 346 25.42 -2.69 19.07
CA GLN A 346 25.49 -2.25 20.46
C GLN A 346 24.68 -0.96 20.69
N GLY A 347 24.33 -0.71 21.94
CA GLY A 347 23.65 0.50 22.36
C GLY A 347 22.22 0.61 21.83
N PHE A 348 21.76 1.83 21.62
CA PHE A 348 20.39 2.16 21.21
C PHE A 348 20.11 1.95 19.72
N GLY A 349 20.97 1.29 18.98
CA GLY A 349 20.80 1.07 17.55
C GLY A 349 19.52 0.33 17.18
N ALA A 350 19.08 -0.62 18.02
CA ALA A 350 17.83 -1.35 17.84
C ALA A 350 16.60 -0.43 17.81
N VAL A 351 16.57 0.61 18.64
CA VAL A 351 15.50 1.61 18.67
C VAL A 351 15.43 2.34 17.34
N GLY A 352 16.58 2.77 16.80
CA GLY A 352 16.67 3.45 15.52
C GLY A 352 16.22 2.58 14.34
N LEU A 353 16.63 1.29 14.33
CA LEU A 353 16.21 0.34 13.29
C LEU A 353 14.70 0.10 13.29
N ARG A 354 14.09 -0.11 14.48
CA ARG A 354 12.65 -0.30 14.61
C ARG A 354 11.85 0.96 14.30
N TYR A 355 12.40 2.13 14.63
CA TYR A 355 11.83 3.41 14.24
C TYR A 355 11.74 3.52 12.70
N LEU A 356 12.82 3.22 11.97
CA LEU A 356 12.81 3.20 10.51
C LEU A 356 11.84 2.13 9.96
N ARG A 357 11.90 0.89 10.50
CA ARG A 357 11.01 -0.21 10.10
C ARG A 357 9.56 0.21 10.08
N ASP A 358 9.11 0.88 11.13
CA ASP A 358 7.72 1.25 11.33
C ASP A 358 7.26 2.44 10.47
N ARG A 359 8.20 3.15 9.84
CA ARG A 359 7.91 4.32 8.97
C ARG A 359 7.98 4.05 7.47
N ILE A 360 8.45 2.88 7.07
CA ILE A 360 8.37 2.47 5.67
C ILE A 360 6.88 2.35 5.29
N SER A 361 6.50 2.99 4.19
CA SER A 361 5.13 3.00 3.68
C SER A 361 5.10 2.46 2.25
N VAL A 362 4.20 1.50 2.00
CA VAL A 362 4.05 0.82 0.71
C VAL A 362 2.76 1.28 0.04
N PRO A 363 2.77 1.64 -1.24
CA PRO A 363 3.87 1.64 -2.22
C PRO A 363 4.69 2.94 -2.27
N ARG A 364 4.44 3.92 -1.37
CA ARG A 364 5.07 5.24 -1.40
C ARG A 364 6.59 5.18 -1.43
N ASP A 365 7.20 4.39 -0.55
CA ASP A 365 8.65 4.37 -0.36
C ASP A 365 9.32 3.32 -1.23
N MET A 366 8.69 2.16 -1.38
CA MET A 366 9.17 1.04 -2.18
C MET A 366 8.06 0.02 -2.44
N PRO A 367 8.24 -0.92 -3.40
CA PRO A 367 7.32 -2.04 -3.61
C PRO A 367 7.23 -2.95 -2.38
N LEU A 368 6.13 -3.70 -2.27
CA LEU A 368 5.82 -4.58 -1.13
C LEU A 368 6.97 -5.54 -0.80
N ILE A 369 7.53 -6.23 -1.79
CA ILE A 369 8.61 -7.22 -1.58
C ILE A 369 9.86 -6.52 -1.00
N SER A 370 10.28 -5.40 -1.58
CA SER A 370 11.42 -4.61 -1.09
C SER A 370 11.22 -4.15 0.35
N ALA A 371 10.02 -3.67 0.68
CA ALA A 371 9.69 -3.22 2.03
C ALA A 371 9.73 -4.37 3.04
N ARG A 372 9.23 -5.53 2.66
CA ARG A 372 9.23 -6.73 3.50
C ARG A 372 10.64 -7.22 3.79
N LEU A 373 11.49 -7.31 2.78
CA LEU A 373 12.90 -7.68 2.93
C LEU A 373 13.64 -6.70 3.84
N LEU A 374 13.44 -5.41 3.63
CA LEU A 374 14.07 -4.38 4.47
C LEU A 374 13.56 -4.43 5.91
N ARG A 375 12.25 -4.48 6.14
CA ARG A 375 11.69 -4.56 7.50
C ARG A 375 12.16 -5.79 8.26
N GLN A 376 12.19 -6.95 7.62
CA GLN A 376 12.70 -8.19 8.21
C GLN A 376 14.19 -8.08 8.56
N SER A 377 14.98 -7.45 7.71
CA SER A 377 16.40 -7.25 7.95
C SER A 377 16.66 -6.28 9.10
N LEU A 378 15.89 -5.17 9.14
CA LEU A 378 15.94 -4.21 10.25
C LEU A 378 15.59 -4.89 11.58
N GLU A 379 14.51 -5.68 11.63
CA GLU A 379 14.11 -6.39 12.86
C GLU A 379 15.08 -7.50 13.23
N LYS A 380 15.60 -8.25 12.26
CA LYS A 380 16.59 -9.30 12.53
C LYS A 380 17.83 -8.75 13.23
N VAL A 381 18.37 -7.65 12.73
CA VAL A 381 19.55 -7.00 13.33
C VAL A 381 19.18 -6.32 14.65
N ALA A 382 18.02 -5.65 14.75
CA ALA A 382 17.56 -5.08 16.01
C ALA A 382 17.39 -6.12 17.12
N SER A 383 16.91 -7.33 16.77
CA SER A 383 16.74 -8.42 17.73
C SER A 383 18.04 -9.08 18.17
N SER A 384 19.17 -8.82 17.49
CA SER A 384 20.51 -9.27 17.89
C SER A 384 21.21 -8.27 18.82
N SER A 385 20.60 -7.12 19.12
CA SER A 385 21.21 -6.09 19.98
C SER A 385 21.39 -6.55 21.43
N LYS A 386 22.43 -6.02 22.07
CA LYS A 386 22.70 -6.22 23.49
C LYS A 386 22.91 -4.84 24.16
N PRO A 387 22.21 -4.49 25.24
CA PRO A 387 21.08 -5.22 25.83
C PRO A 387 19.85 -5.27 24.91
N LYS A 388 18.92 -6.21 25.18
CA LYS A 388 17.65 -6.28 24.45
C LYS A 388 16.80 -5.05 24.76
N GLU A 389 16.64 -4.20 23.76
CA GLU A 389 15.85 -2.98 23.88
C GLU A 389 14.44 -3.21 23.35
N ILE A 390 13.46 -2.65 24.06
CA ILE A 390 12.05 -2.67 23.65
C ILE A 390 11.75 -1.30 23.06
N TYR A 391 11.44 -1.27 21.79
CA TYR A 391 10.86 -0.10 21.12
C TYR A 391 9.33 -0.20 21.16
N PRO A 392 8.65 0.61 21.98
CA PRO A 392 7.20 0.61 22.01
C PRO A 392 6.67 1.17 20.68
N LEU A 393 5.81 0.42 20.03
CA LEU A 393 5.15 0.87 18.81
C LEU A 393 4.30 2.11 19.14
N ASN A 394 4.71 3.28 18.64
CA ASN A 394 3.96 4.50 18.86
C ASN A 394 2.76 4.55 17.91
N LYS A 395 1.56 4.34 18.45
CA LYS A 395 0.30 4.37 17.68
C LYS A 395 0.05 5.71 16.96
N LYS A 396 0.72 6.78 17.38
CA LYS A 396 0.61 8.12 16.76
C LYS A 396 1.70 8.41 15.72
N HIS A 397 2.58 7.45 15.44
CA HIS A 397 3.76 7.68 14.59
C HIS A 397 3.42 8.09 13.16
N ARG A 398 2.25 7.74 12.65
CA ARG A 398 1.84 8.13 11.29
C ARG A 398 1.47 9.61 11.17
N PHE A 399 1.22 10.31 12.28
CA PHE A 399 1.03 11.77 12.30
C PHE A 399 2.34 12.56 12.12
N ASP A 400 3.50 11.94 12.26
CA ASP A 400 4.81 12.56 12.04
C ASP A 400 5.25 12.53 10.56
N GLN A 401 4.41 12.09 9.66
CA GLN A 401 4.69 12.02 8.22
C GLN A 401 4.39 13.33 7.46
N ASP A 402 4.06 14.41 8.15
CA ASP A 402 3.86 15.72 7.52
C ASP A 402 5.15 16.19 6.83
N PRO A 403 5.13 16.41 5.49
CA PRO A 403 6.31 16.84 4.74
C PRO A 403 6.91 18.16 5.24
N LYS A 404 6.11 19.03 5.87
CA LYS A 404 6.59 20.30 6.42
C LYS A 404 7.57 20.13 7.58
N LYS A 405 7.45 19.03 8.33
CA LYS A 405 8.35 18.70 9.45
C LYS A 405 9.74 18.24 9.00
N PHE A 406 9.88 17.85 7.74
CA PHE A 406 11.13 17.35 7.15
C PHE A 406 11.76 18.35 6.16
N LYS A 407 11.26 19.57 6.10
CA LYS A 407 11.95 20.66 5.41
C LYS A 407 13.10 21.13 6.30
N LEU A 408 14.27 20.54 6.09
CA LEU A 408 15.57 21.02 6.54
C LEU A 408 16.16 21.95 5.51
#